data_ca49a3bc9b6a6be9997ad8971bb023fd
#
_entry.id   ca49a3bc9b6a6be9997ad8971bb023fd
#
_cell.length_a   1.000
_cell.length_b   1.000
_cell.length_c   1.000
_cell.angle_alpha   90.00
_cell.angle_beta   90.00
_cell.angle_gamma   90.00
#
_symmetry.space_group_name_H-M   'P 1'
#
loop_
_entity.id
_entity.type
_entity.pdbx_description
1 polymer ?
#
loop_
_entity_poly.entity_id
_entity_poly.type
_entity_poly.pdbx_seq_one_letter_code
_entity_poly.pdbx_strand_id
1 'polypeptide(L)'
;MGEDALFATTWVHAFEEDGPEGAVYRPEGGSLRLSRRPRERLSFSPGGRALLVVGGPDDRLHEVEARWQDDAGEITLTTEAGDAPARTLRVRLQSSGALIVKR
;
A
#
# COMPACT_ATOMS: atom_id res chain seq x y z
N MET A 1 16.29 9.25 -0.23
CA MET A 1 16.38 8.00 -1.00
C MET A 1 15.10 7.20 -0.97
N GLY A 2 14.47 7.04 0.16
CA GLY A 2 13.27 6.22 0.28
C GLY A 2 12.06 6.73 -0.48
N GLU A 3 11.88 8.04 -0.55
CA GLU A 3 10.70 8.61 -1.20
C GLU A 3 10.64 8.33 -2.70
N ASP A 4 11.77 8.42 -3.39
CA ASP A 4 11.80 8.17 -4.83
C ASP A 4 11.41 6.75 -5.15
N ALA A 5 11.79 5.80 -4.32
CA ALA A 5 11.41 4.39 -4.51
C ALA A 5 9.91 4.20 -4.34
N LEU A 6 9.27 4.96 -3.45
CA LEU A 6 7.82 4.86 -3.25
C LEU A 6 7.03 5.34 -4.47
N PHE A 7 7.54 6.35 -5.16
CA PHE A 7 6.85 6.93 -6.33
C PHE A 7 7.14 6.17 -7.62
N ALA A 8 8.17 5.34 -7.63
CA ALA A 8 8.67 4.70 -8.85
C ALA A 8 7.73 3.65 -9.41
N THR A 9 6.83 3.12 -8.61
CA THR A 9 5.97 2.01 -9.01
C THR A 9 4.66 2.01 -8.23
N THR A 10 3.69 1.28 -8.75
CA THR A 10 2.52 0.89 -7.98
C THR A 10 2.86 -0.34 -7.16
N TRP A 11 2.48 -0.36 -5.89
CA TRP A 11 2.73 -1.47 -4.99
C TRP A 11 1.55 -2.43 -5.02
N VAL A 12 1.82 -3.71 -5.18
CA VAL A 12 0.81 -4.75 -5.32
C VAL A 12 0.90 -5.69 -4.12
N HIS A 13 -0.25 -6.00 -3.53
CA HIS A 13 -0.30 -6.83 -2.33
C HIS A 13 0.13 -8.27 -2.64
N ALA A 14 1.23 -8.67 -2.05
CA ALA A 14 1.74 -10.03 -2.14
C ALA A 14 1.27 -10.81 -0.91
N PHE A 15 -0.01 -11.14 -0.87
CA PHE A 15 -0.65 -11.73 0.31
C PHE A 15 -0.02 -13.07 0.72
N GLU A 16 0.63 -13.75 -0.21
CA GLU A 16 1.34 -15.01 0.07
C GLU A 16 2.52 -14.81 1.03
N GLU A 17 3.02 -13.58 1.11
CA GLU A 17 4.18 -13.24 1.94
C GLU A 17 3.79 -12.58 3.26
N ASP A 18 2.50 -12.34 3.48
CA ASP A 18 2.06 -11.70 4.71
C ASP A 18 2.53 -12.48 5.94
N GLY A 19 2.91 -11.75 6.96
CA GLY A 19 3.44 -12.32 8.18
C GLY A 19 3.09 -11.48 9.40
N PRO A 20 3.70 -11.82 10.55
CA PRO A 20 3.39 -11.12 11.81
C PRO A 20 3.78 -9.63 11.78
N GLU A 21 4.65 -9.23 10.87
CA GLU A 21 5.06 -7.84 10.74
C GLU A 21 4.05 -6.98 9.99
N GLY A 22 3.15 -7.60 9.23
CA GLY A 22 2.11 -6.89 8.50
C GLY A 22 1.91 -7.45 7.09
N ALA A 23 1.19 -6.70 6.27
CA ALA A 23 0.94 -7.05 4.89
C ALA A 23 2.14 -6.69 4.02
N VAL A 24 2.52 -7.58 3.12
CA VAL A 24 3.67 -7.39 2.23
C VAL A 24 3.20 -6.92 0.86
N TYR A 25 3.78 -5.83 0.38
CA TYR A 25 3.53 -5.31 -0.96
C TYR A 25 4.82 -5.36 -1.78
N ARG A 26 4.70 -5.70 -3.05
CA ARG A 26 5.81 -5.77 -4.00
C ARG A 26 5.60 -4.81 -5.15
N PRO A 27 6.67 -4.33 -5.79
CA PRO A 27 6.53 -3.47 -6.97
C PRO A 27 5.78 -4.19 -8.09
N GLU A 28 4.90 -3.47 -8.76
CA GLU A 28 4.22 -3.96 -9.96
C GLU A 28 5.26 -4.28 -11.04
N GLY A 29 5.04 -5.36 -11.76
CA GLY A 29 5.98 -5.82 -12.77
C GLY A 29 7.03 -6.80 -12.27
N GLY A 30 7.03 -7.09 -10.97
CA GLY A 30 7.88 -8.13 -10.39
C GLY A 30 7.32 -9.52 -10.61
N SER A 31 7.98 -10.52 -10.00
CA SER A 31 7.61 -11.94 -10.15
C SER A 31 6.43 -12.33 -9.27
N LEU A 32 5.32 -11.61 -9.38
CA LEU A 32 4.11 -11.95 -8.64
C LEU A 32 3.39 -13.10 -9.31
N ARG A 33 2.91 -14.04 -8.49
CA ARG A 33 2.12 -15.15 -9.00
C ARG A 33 0.75 -14.67 -9.45
N LEU A 34 0.20 -15.35 -10.44
CA LEU A 34 -1.18 -15.11 -10.85
C LEU A 34 -2.12 -15.44 -9.69
N SER A 35 -3.12 -14.61 -9.51
CA SER A 35 -4.10 -14.76 -8.45
C SER A 35 -5.50 -14.74 -9.04
N ARG A 36 -6.38 -15.61 -8.54
CA ARG A 36 -7.79 -15.60 -8.93
C ARG A 36 -8.51 -14.37 -8.43
N ARG A 37 -8.04 -13.82 -7.30
CA ARG A 37 -8.59 -12.58 -6.76
C ARG A 37 -7.74 -11.41 -7.22
N PRO A 38 -8.35 -10.28 -7.60
CA PRO A 38 -7.60 -9.07 -7.86
C PRO A 38 -6.78 -8.70 -6.62
N ARG A 39 -5.51 -8.37 -6.86
CA ARG A 39 -4.63 -7.94 -5.76
C ARG A 39 -4.90 -6.49 -5.41
N GLU A 40 -4.90 -6.19 -4.13
CA GLU A 40 -4.97 -4.82 -3.66
C GLU A 40 -3.71 -4.07 -4.06
N ARG A 41 -3.83 -2.77 -4.30
CA ARG A 41 -2.74 -1.94 -4.78
C ARG A 41 -2.61 -0.69 -3.95
N LEU A 42 -1.41 -0.14 -3.94
CA LEU A 42 -1.09 1.08 -3.22
C LEU A 42 -0.14 1.92 -4.06
N SER A 43 -0.50 3.17 -4.27
CA SER A 43 0.32 4.12 -5.03
C SER A 43 0.57 5.36 -4.20
N PHE A 44 1.80 5.86 -4.26
CA PHE A 44 2.17 7.11 -3.59
C PHE A 44 2.45 8.17 -4.62
N SER A 45 2.02 9.38 -4.34
CA SER A 45 2.28 10.54 -5.19
C SER A 45 2.98 11.64 -4.39
N PRO A 46 3.81 12.45 -5.04
CA PRO A 46 4.42 13.60 -4.37
C PRO A 46 3.35 14.53 -3.80
N GLY A 47 3.66 15.23 -2.73
CA GLY A 47 2.72 16.15 -2.11
C GLY A 47 1.85 15.52 -1.03
N GLY A 48 2.18 14.31 -0.59
CA GLY A 48 1.51 13.66 0.51
C GLY A 48 0.23 12.94 0.13
N ARG A 49 0.02 12.65 -1.14
CA ARG A 49 -1.18 11.92 -1.60
C ARG A 49 -0.86 10.47 -1.86
N ALA A 50 -1.85 9.63 -1.63
CA ALA A 50 -1.77 8.20 -1.92
C ALA A 50 -3.13 7.69 -2.40
N LEU A 51 -3.10 6.56 -3.11
CA LEU A 51 -4.31 5.92 -3.59
C LEU A 51 -4.23 4.44 -3.25
N LEU A 52 -5.26 3.93 -2.57
CA LEU A 52 -5.41 2.52 -2.30
C LEU A 52 -6.49 1.95 -3.23
N VAL A 53 -6.23 0.77 -3.77
CA VAL A 53 -7.23 0.00 -4.51
C VAL A 53 -7.49 -1.25 -3.69
N VAL A 54 -8.65 -1.33 -3.08
CA VAL A 54 -8.98 -2.37 -2.11
C VAL A 54 -10.21 -3.16 -2.56
N GLY A 55 -10.30 -4.41 -2.12
CA GLY A 55 -11.46 -5.24 -2.39
C GLY A 55 -12.66 -4.84 -1.54
N GLY A 56 -13.81 -4.69 -2.17
CA GLY A 56 -15.06 -4.41 -1.49
C GLY A 56 -15.90 -5.67 -1.29
N PRO A 57 -17.03 -5.56 -0.58
CA PRO A 57 -17.90 -6.69 -0.29
C PRO A 57 -18.59 -7.26 -1.53
N ASP A 58 -18.59 -6.54 -2.64
CA ASP A 58 -19.18 -6.94 -3.91
C ASP A 58 -18.16 -7.59 -4.87
N ASP A 59 -17.00 -7.99 -4.37
CA ASP A 59 -15.87 -8.54 -5.13
C ASP A 59 -15.28 -7.58 -6.18
N ARG A 60 -15.61 -6.31 -6.09
CA ARG A 60 -15.04 -5.29 -6.95
C ARG A 60 -13.95 -4.51 -6.23
N LEU A 61 -13.00 -4.02 -7.01
CA LEU A 61 -11.98 -3.14 -6.49
C LEU A 61 -12.52 -1.71 -6.37
N HIS A 62 -12.23 -1.07 -5.24
CA HIS A 62 -12.62 0.30 -4.97
C HIS A 62 -11.38 1.14 -4.72
N GLU A 63 -11.39 2.36 -5.21
CA GLU A 63 -10.32 3.31 -4.96
C GLU A 63 -10.61 4.09 -3.69
N VAL A 64 -9.61 4.17 -2.81
CA VAL A 64 -9.70 4.94 -1.57
C VAL A 64 -8.58 5.95 -1.57
N GLU A 65 -8.93 7.22 -1.49
CA GLU A 65 -7.94 8.27 -1.38
C GLU A 65 -7.34 8.29 0.02
N ALA A 66 -6.05 8.61 0.09
CA ALA A 66 -5.32 8.66 1.34
C ALA A 66 -4.26 9.74 1.29
N ARG A 67 -3.73 10.05 2.46
CA ARG A 67 -2.59 10.95 2.61
C ARG A 67 -1.47 10.23 3.32
N TRP A 68 -0.25 10.53 2.94
CA TRP A 68 0.91 9.95 3.57
C TRP A 68 1.82 11.04 4.13
N GLN A 69 2.54 10.69 5.18
CA GLN A 69 3.50 11.56 5.81
C GLN A 69 4.72 10.75 6.18
N ASP A 70 5.89 11.25 5.84
CA ASP A 70 7.16 10.61 6.20
C ASP A 70 7.64 11.19 7.52
N ASP A 71 7.84 10.31 8.49
CA ASP A 71 8.31 10.69 9.81
C ASP A 71 9.52 9.83 10.16
N ALA A 72 10.70 10.35 9.89
CA ALA A 72 11.99 9.69 10.19
C ALA A 72 12.12 8.29 9.59
N GLY A 73 11.69 8.14 8.33
CA GLY A 73 11.78 6.87 7.60
C GLY A 73 10.60 5.94 7.78
N GLU A 74 9.69 6.27 8.69
CA GLU A 74 8.43 5.57 8.82
C GLU A 74 7.32 6.39 8.19
N ILE A 75 6.57 5.78 7.29
CA ILE A 75 5.50 6.46 6.59
C ILE A 75 4.18 6.16 7.26
N THR A 76 3.44 7.21 7.58
CA THR A 76 2.08 7.08 8.10
C THR A 76 1.11 7.36 6.97
N LEU A 77 0.20 6.43 6.73
CA LEU A 77 -0.81 6.53 5.69
C LEU A 77 -2.17 6.66 6.37
N THR A 78 -2.88 7.75 6.08
CA THR A 78 -4.21 7.99 6.64
C THR A 78 -5.23 7.97 5.52
N THR A 79 -6.21 7.08 5.62
CA THR A 79 -7.26 6.99 4.60
C THR A 79 -8.31 8.07 4.79
N GLU A 80 -8.81 8.59 3.67
CA GLU A 80 -9.90 9.57 3.63
C GLU A 80 -11.12 8.90 2.99
N ALA A 81 -11.76 8.02 3.74
CA ALA A 81 -12.87 7.24 3.21
C ALA A 81 -14.20 7.84 3.65
N GLY A 82 -14.73 8.79 2.90
CA GLY A 82 -16.09 9.31 3.00
C GLY A 82 -16.81 9.12 4.33
N ASP A 83 -17.72 8.17 4.38
CA ASP A 83 -18.53 7.90 5.57
C ASP A 83 -17.84 6.97 6.59
N ALA A 84 -16.71 6.37 6.22
CA ALA A 84 -16.00 5.48 7.12
C ALA A 84 -15.02 6.26 7.99
N PRO A 85 -14.74 5.79 9.21
CA PRO A 85 -13.69 6.41 10.03
C PRO A 85 -12.34 6.32 9.34
N ALA A 86 -11.55 7.37 9.45
CA ALA A 86 -10.21 7.38 8.92
C ALA A 86 -9.37 6.28 9.58
N ARG A 87 -8.57 5.58 8.79
CA ARG A 87 -7.64 4.56 9.27
C ARG A 87 -6.23 5.05 9.10
N THR A 88 -5.40 4.78 10.09
CA THR A 88 -3.97 5.08 10.02
C THR A 88 -3.21 3.78 9.86
N LEU A 89 -2.41 3.71 8.82
CA LEU A 89 -1.55 2.57 8.53
C LEU A 89 -0.10 3.02 8.60
N ARG A 90 0.75 2.15 9.09
CA ARG A 90 2.19 2.38 9.10
C ARG A 90 2.83 1.62 7.96
N VAL A 91 3.67 2.30 7.21
CA VAL A 91 4.28 1.75 6.01
C VAL A 91 5.80 1.85 6.15
N ARG A 92 6.50 0.75 5.89
CA ARG A 92 7.95 0.71 5.94
C ARG A 92 8.49 0.06 4.69
N LEU A 93 9.42 0.74 4.04
CA LEU A 93 10.16 0.18 2.91
C LEU A 93 11.34 -0.62 3.43
N GLN A 94 11.41 -1.89 3.04
CA GLN A 94 12.51 -2.77 3.45
C GLN A 94 13.66 -2.72 2.46
N SER A 95 14.85 -3.07 2.93
CA SER A 95 16.04 -3.15 2.09
C SER A 95 15.91 -4.16 0.96
N SER A 96 15.05 -5.15 1.11
CA SER A 96 14.74 -6.13 0.07
C SER A 96 13.92 -5.56 -1.08
N GLY A 97 13.44 -4.33 -0.97
CA GLY A 97 12.55 -3.73 -1.94
C GLY A 97 11.07 -4.01 -1.71
N ALA A 98 10.73 -4.69 -0.65
CA ALA A 98 9.34 -4.92 -0.25
C ALA A 98 8.84 -3.79 0.63
N LEU A 99 7.53 -3.58 0.60
CA LEU A 99 6.85 -2.61 1.44
C LEU A 99 6.03 -3.36 2.47
N ILE A 100 6.18 -3.02 3.75
CA ILE A 100 5.40 -3.62 4.83
C ILE A 100 4.36 -2.61 5.29
N VAL A 101 3.11 -3.04 5.33
CA VAL A 101 1.99 -2.20 5.78
C VAL A 101 1.43 -2.79 7.06
N LYS A 102 1.51 -2.02 8.14
CA LYS A 102 0.94 -2.39 9.45
C LYS A 102 -0.33 -1.61 9.70
N ARG A 103 -1.27 -2.28 10.28
CA ARG A 103 -2.49 -1.65 10.77
C ARG A 103 -2.36 -1.17 12.20
#